data_a2419d3f489050bb14fc7b195dce951d
#
_entry.id   a2419d3f489050bb14fc7b195dce951d
#
_cell.length_a   1.000
_cell.length_b   1.000
_cell.length_c   1.000
_cell.angle_alpha   90.00
_cell.angle_beta   90.00
_cell.angle_gamma   90.00
#
_symmetry.space_group_name_H-M   'P 1'
#
loop_
_entity.id
_entity.type
_entity.pdbx_description
1 polymer ?
#
loop_
_entity_poly.entity_id
_entity_poly.type
_entity_poly.pdbx_seq_one_letter_code
_entity_poly.pdbx_strand_id
1 'polypeptide(L)'
;IVYDQWNDQYIQGVPAFPAGAKQLVSAFQINRPEYAWKHKDFKVEDKNDLVIYEMHFRDFSKTQNIAGAMSQLDYIQNLGVTAVELMPIQEFDGNLSWGYDPNHWFALDKQYGTREQYKEFIDECHGRGIAVIVDVVYNHATGSHPWAKMWWDAPTNCTAANNPWFNVTAKHDFNVFHDMNHENPMVKEHVKRSLEFLLEEYDVDGFRFDLTKGFTQKNTLGNTGAWGNKDDSRIAILKGYADHVWSVNDNAVVIFEHLADWSEESVLADHGIQLWRNMNGSYRSSATGGNGDFSGSYQ
;
A
#
# COMPACT_ATOMS: atom_id res chain seq x y z
N ILE A 1 -1.81 -16.64 2.94
CA ILE A 1 -2.87 -16.18 3.87
C ILE A 1 -2.35 -16.24 5.28
N VAL A 2 -2.52 -15.16 6.03
CA VAL A 2 -2.32 -15.08 7.48
C VAL A 2 -3.69 -14.87 8.11
N TYR A 3 -3.99 -15.54 9.20
CA TYR A 3 -5.24 -15.38 9.91
C TYR A 3 -5.11 -15.76 11.40
N ASP A 4 -6.01 -15.29 12.23
CA ASP A 4 -6.04 -15.54 13.65
C ASP A 4 -7.30 -16.27 14.10
N GLN A 5 -7.25 -16.83 15.32
CA GLN A 5 -8.34 -17.67 15.85
C GLN A 5 -9.59 -16.88 16.25
N TRP A 6 -9.49 -15.54 16.37
CA TRP A 6 -10.55 -14.71 16.91
C TRP A 6 -11.43 -14.11 15.81
N ASN A 7 -10.78 -13.68 14.72
CA ASN A 7 -11.40 -12.87 13.68
C ASN A 7 -11.75 -13.69 12.42
N ASP A 8 -10.94 -14.69 12.07
CA ASP A 8 -10.90 -15.27 10.73
C ASP A 8 -11.57 -16.64 10.61
N GLN A 9 -12.01 -17.23 11.71
CA GLN A 9 -12.55 -18.61 11.73
C GLN A 9 -13.82 -18.80 10.87
N TYR A 10 -14.49 -17.75 10.49
CA TYR A 10 -15.74 -17.78 9.71
C TYR A 10 -15.60 -17.25 8.28
N ILE A 11 -14.38 -16.95 7.84
CA ILE A 11 -14.16 -16.41 6.49
C ILE A 11 -14.33 -17.52 5.46
N GLN A 12 -15.23 -17.30 4.52
CA GLN A 12 -15.55 -18.27 3.48
C GLN A 12 -14.35 -18.49 2.52
N GLY A 13 -14.05 -19.75 2.23
CA GLY A 13 -12.96 -20.12 1.31
C GLY A 13 -11.58 -20.21 1.95
N VAL A 14 -11.45 -19.83 3.23
CA VAL A 14 -10.22 -19.99 4.01
C VAL A 14 -10.27 -21.31 4.79
N PRO A 15 -9.16 -22.09 4.89
CA PRO A 15 -9.10 -23.26 5.75
C PRO A 15 -9.46 -22.92 7.19
N ALA A 16 -10.08 -23.84 7.89
CA ALA A 16 -10.39 -23.67 9.29
C ALA A 16 -9.12 -23.42 10.12
N PHE A 17 -9.20 -22.50 11.08
CA PHE A 17 -8.08 -22.24 11.99
C PHE A 17 -7.68 -23.53 12.72
N PRO A 18 -6.36 -23.90 12.74
CA PRO A 18 -5.93 -25.19 13.27
C PRO A 18 -6.28 -25.34 14.75
N ALA A 19 -6.91 -26.49 15.11
CA ALA A 19 -7.24 -26.79 16.49
C ALA A 19 -5.98 -26.81 17.38
N GLY A 20 -6.03 -26.08 18.49
CA GLY A 20 -4.91 -25.94 19.44
C GLY A 20 -3.85 -24.93 19.07
N ALA A 21 -3.88 -24.33 17.86
CA ALA A 21 -3.04 -23.19 17.54
C ALA A 21 -3.48 -21.94 18.31
N LYS A 22 -2.57 -20.99 18.46
CA LYS A 22 -2.81 -19.72 19.16
C LYS A 22 -2.20 -18.59 18.37
N GLN A 23 -2.77 -17.40 18.50
CA GLN A 23 -2.33 -16.17 17.84
C GLN A 23 -2.47 -16.29 16.30
N LEU A 24 -1.50 -15.76 15.56
CA LEU A 24 -1.49 -15.74 14.11
C LEU A 24 -0.90 -17.02 13.53
N VAL A 25 -1.50 -17.53 12.48
CA VAL A 25 -0.99 -18.68 11.71
C VAL A 25 -0.93 -18.34 10.23
N SER A 26 0.02 -18.94 9.53
CA SER A 26 0.14 -18.83 8.07
C SER A 26 -0.30 -20.13 7.40
N ALA A 27 -1.17 -20.04 6.41
CA ALA A 27 -1.51 -21.17 5.56
C ALA A 27 -0.69 -21.11 4.27
N PHE A 28 -0.08 -22.22 3.90
CA PHE A 28 0.61 -22.40 2.62
C PHE A 28 0.27 -23.77 2.02
N GLN A 29 0.41 -23.88 0.73
CA GLN A 29 0.15 -25.13 0.00
C GLN A 29 1.40 -25.55 -0.75
N ILE A 30 1.85 -26.78 -0.50
CA ILE A 30 2.96 -27.40 -1.25
C ILE A 30 2.45 -27.84 -2.62
N ASN A 31 3.24 -27.64 -3.68
CA ASN A 31 2.90 -27.99 -5.05
C ASN A 31 1.56 -27.39 -5.54
N ARG A 32 1.25 -26.19 -5.10
CA ARG A 32 0.08 -25.47 -5.62
C ARG A 32 0.29 -25.16 -7.11
N PRO A 33 -0.72 -25.39 -7.97
CA PRO A 33 -0.66 -24.97 -9.35
C PRO A 33 -0.42 -23.47 -9.48
N GLU A 34 0.37 -23.06 -10.45
CA GLU A 34 0.48 -21.66 -10.83
C GLU A 34 -0.85 -21.16 -11.38
N TYR A 35 -1.14 -19.87 -11.17
CA TYR A 35 -2.30 -19.24 -11.78
C TYR A 35 -2.06 -19.10 -13.28
N ALA A 36 -3.03 -19.49 -14.09
CA ALA A 36 -2.95 -19.39 -15.54
C ALA A 36 -3.46 -18.01 -16.00
N TRP A 37 -2.56 -17.05 -16.06
CA TRP A 37 -2.86 -15.70 -16.53
C TRP A 37 -3.34 -15.72 -17.98
N LYS A 38 -4.42 -14.96 -18.26
CA LYS A 38 -4.96 -14.78 -19.61
C LYS A 38 -4.38 -13.53 -20.29
N HIS A 39 -4.01 -12.52 -19.49
CA HIS A 39 -3.61 -11.19 -19.95
C HIS A 39 -2.25 -10.74 -19.36
N LYS A 40 -1.30 -11.68 -19.21
CA LYS A 40 0.01 -11.41 -18.62
C LYS A 40 0.88 -10.40 -19.40
N ASP A 41 0.56 -10.17 -20.67
CA ASP A 41 1.29 -9.23 -21.53
C ASP A 41 0.76 -7.77 -21.41
N PHE A 42 -0.18 -7.52 -20.50
CA PHE A 42 -0.70 -6.19 -20.24
C PHE A 42 0.42 -5.23 -19.85
N LYS A 43 0.34 -4.00 -20.35
CA LYS A 43 1.25 -2.91 -19.99
C LYS A 43 0.48 -1.60 -19.91
N VAL A 44 0.86 -0.76 -18.97
CA VAL A 44 0.42 0.64 -18.91
C VAL A 44 0.97 1.35 -20.12
N GLU A 45 0.10 1.94 -20.97
CA GLU A 45 0.52 2.60 -22.22
C GLU A 45 1.25 3.92 -21.93
N ASP A 46 0.65 4.81 -21.15
CA ASP A 46 1.27 6.06 -20.68
C ASP A 46 0.93 6.32 -19.21
N LYS A 47 1.95 6.36 -18.37
CA LYS A 47 1.79 6.62 -16.94
C LYS A 47 1.24 8.03 -16.65
N ASN A 48 1.38 8.97 -17.58
CA ASN A 48 0.92 10.35 -17.40
C ASN A 48 -0.56 10.54 -17.82
N ASP A 49 -1.13 9.59 -18.55
CA ASP A 49 -2.52 9.65 -19.03
C ASP A 49 -3.47 8.76 -18.22
N LEU A 50 -3.06 8.35 -17.02
CA LEU A 50 -3.88 7.51 -16.18
C LEU A 50 -5.09 8.27 -15.62
N VAL A 51 -6.26 7.67 -15.78
CA VAL A 51 -7.49 8.02 -15.07
C VAL A 51 -7.67 6.99 -13.96
N ILE A 52 -7.30 7.38 -12.74
CA ILE A 52 -7.24 6.47 -11.59
C ILE A 52 -8.55 6.53 -10.81
N TYR A 53 -9.13 5.37 -10.52
CA TYR A 53 -10.27 5.20 -9.65
C TYR A 53 -9.81 4.50 -8.36
N GLU A 54 -9.74 5.25 -7.25
CA GLU A 54 -9.46 4.69 -5.94
C GLU A 54 -10.65 3.87 -5.44
N MET A 55 -10.40 2.63 -5.02
CA MET A 55 -11.45 1.69 -4.66
C MET A 55 -11.08 0.89 -3.40
N HIS A 56 -12.07 0.73 -2.52
CA HIS A 56 -11.98 -0.15 -1.36
C HIS A 56 -12.94 -1.33 -1.53
N PHE A 57 -12.45 -2.57 -1.54
CA PHE A 57 -13.28 -3.76 -1.82
C PHE A 57 -14.51 -3.87 -0.91
N ARG A 58 -14.36 -3.56 0.38
CA ARG A 58 -15.46 -3.61 1.34
C ARG A 58 -16.55 -2.58 1.04
N ASP A 59 -16.15 -1.36 0.67
CA ASP A 59 -17.08 -0.25 0.58
C ASP A 59 -17.66 -0.07 -0.85
N PHE A 60 -17.05 -0.72 -1.84
CA PHE A 60 -17.44 -0.60 -3.25
C PHE A 60 -18.69 -1.40 -3.62
N SER A 61 -18.95 -2.53 -2.97
CA SER A 61 -20.06 -3.41 -3.29
C SER A 61 -20.79 -3.94 -2.06
N LYS A 62 -22.03 -4.40 -2.24
CA LYS A 62 -22.82 -5.00 -1.14
C LYS A 62 -22.23 -6.28 -0.58
N THR A 63 -21.46 -7.01 -1.37
CA THR A 63 -20.81 -8.25 -0.93
C THR A 63 -19.49 -8.01 -0.20
N GLN A 64 -19.01 -6.76 -0.20
CA GLN A 64 -17.85 -6.29 0.56
C GLN A 64 -16.55 -7.10 0.28
N ASN A 65 -16.39 -7.59 -0.96
CA ASN A 65 -15.28 -8.46 -1.35
C ASN A 65 -14.97 -8.36 -2.86
N ILE A 66 -13.95 -9.09 -3.28
CA ILE A 66 -13.49 -9.15 -4.66
C ILE A 66 -14.59 -9.59 -5.63
N ALA A 67 -15.41 -10.57 -5.26
CA ALA A 67 -16.49 -11.04 -6.15
C ALA A 67 -17.50 -9.92 -6.46
N GLY A 68 -17.79 -9.07 -5.48
CA GLY A 68 -18.62 -7.88 -5.69
C GLY A 68 -17.96 -6.84 -6.58
N ALA A 69 -16.67 -6.59 -6.40
CA ALA A 69 -15.92 -5.68 -7.27
C ALA A 69 -15.85 -6.20 -8.70
N MET A 70 -15.58 -7.49 -8.89
CA MET A 70 -15.60 -8.16 -10.19
C MET A 70 -16.91 -7.93 -10.95
N SER A 71 -18.05 -8.00 -10.27
CA SER A 71 -19.37 -7.78 -10.88
C SER A 71 -19.61 -6.35 -11.37
N GLN A 72 -18.75 -5.41 -11.01
CA GLN A 72 -18.85 -3.99 -11.34
C GLN A 72 -17.73 -3.51 -12.30
N LEU A 73 -16.87 -4.40 -12.80
CA LEU A 73 -15.77 -4.00 -13.69
C LEU A 73 -16.25 -3.35 -14.99
N ASP A 74 -17.39 -3.76 -15.52
CA ASP A 74 -17.98 -3.11 -16.70
C ASP A 74 -18.41 -1.66 -16.40
N TYR A 75 -18.88 -1.38 -15.19
CA TYR A 75 -19.16 -0.01 -14.76
C TYR A 75 -17.88 0.82 -14.70
N ILE A 76 -16.80 0.30 -14.11
CA ILE A 76 -15.48 0.98 -14.05
C ILE A 76 -14.96 1.25 -15.46
N GLN A 77 -14.99 0.26 -16.35
CA GLN A 77 -14.57 0.41 -17.73
C GLN A 77 -15.38 1.47 -18.49
N ASN A 78 -16.71 1.49 -18.31
CA ASN A 78 -17.59 2.45 -18.96
C ASN A 78 -17.42 3.90 -18.45
N LEU A 79 -16.81 4.10 -17.29
CA LEU A 79 -16.40 5.43 -16.80
C LEU A 79 -15.17 5.98 -17.56
N GLY A 80 -14.47 5.15 -18.35
CA GLY A 80 -13.21 5.53 -18.99
C GLY A 80 -12.00 5.50 -18.05
N VAL A 81 -12.09 4.76 -16.95
CA VAL A 81 -10.99 4.54 -16.00
C VAL A 81 -9.94 3.65 -16.66
N THR A 82 -8.67 4.05 -16.56
CA THR A 82 -7.52 3.30 -17.09
C THR A 82 -6.68 2.64 -16.00
N ALA A 83 -6.91 2.99 -14.75
CA ALA A 83 -6.30 2.32 -13.60
C ALA A 83 -7.26 2.28 -12.40
N VAL A 84 -7.28 1.18 -11.66
CA VAL A 84 -7.84 1.12 -10.32
C VAL A 84 -6.72 1.19 -9.30
N GLU A 85 -6.86 2.05 -8.31
CA GLU A 85 -6.01 2.07 -7.12
C GLU A 85 -6.75 1.37 -5.99
N LEU A 86 -6.25 0.22 -5.60
CA LEU A 86 -6.81 -0.53 -4.49
C LEU A 86 -6.30 0.05 -3.18
N MET A 87 -7.19 0.58 -2.34
CA MET A 87 -6.85 0.88 -0.95
C MET A 87 -6.18 -0.34 -0.31
N PRO A 88 -5.40 -0.20 0.77
CA PRO A 88 -4.47 -1.25 1.21
C PRO A 88 -5.12 -2.63 1.31
N ILE A 89 -4.54 -3.58 0.60
CA ILE A 89 -4.99 -4.98 0.52
C ILE A 89 -4.05 -5.95 1.21
N GLN A 90 -2.91 -5.47 1.71
CA GLN A 90 -2.03 -6.28 2.54
C GLN A 90 -2.71 -6.59 3.88
N GLU A 91 -2.39 -7.72 4.46
CA GLU A 91 -2.99 -8.18 5.71
C GLU A 91 -2.92 -7.13 6.81
N PHE A 92 -4.06 -6.73 7.32
CA PHE A 92 -4.22 -5.72 8.37
C PHE A 92 -4.74 -6.31 9.69
N ASP A 93 -4.79 -5.51 10.74
CA ASP A 93 -5.22 -5.96 12.06
C ASP A 93 -6.75 -5.98 12.17
N GLY A 94 -7.32 -7.12 12.57
CA GLY A 94 -8.77 -7.31 12.64
C GLY A 94 -9.41 -7.57 11.27
N ASN A 95 -10.74 -7.46 11.22
CA ASN A 95 -11.55 -7.80 10.04
C ASN A 95 -12.28 -6.60 9.44
N LEU A 96 -12.14 -5.41 10.04
CA LEU A 96 -12.85 -4.21 9.63
C LEU A 96 -11.90 -3.01 9.66
N SER A 97 -11.23 -2.77 8.55
CA SER A 97 -10.27 -1.68 8.39
C SER A 97 -10.35 -1.09 6.97
N TRP A 98 -9.73 0.06 6.78
CA TRP A 98 -9.34 0.55 5.45
C TRP A 98 -7.99 0.00 5.00
N GLY A 99 -7.30 -0.78 5.86
CA GLY A 99 -6.01 -1.39 5.59
C GLY A 99 -4.79 -0.58 5.99
N TYR A 100 -4.98 0.63 6.56
CA TYR A 100 -3.86 1.46 7.06
C TYR A 100 -3.35 1.05 8.45
N ASP A 101 -3.64 -0.16 8.86
CA ASP A 101 -3.16 -0.83 10.06
C ASP A 101 -2.49 -2.19 9.71
N PRO A 102 -1.42 -2.17 8.85
CA PRO A 102 -0.82 -3.37 8.31
C PRO A 102 -0.10 -4.18 9.37
N ASN A 103 -0.18 -5.50 9.23
CA ASN A 103 0.58 -6.41 10.10
C ASN A 103 1.42 -7.44 9.33
N HIS A 104 1.10 -7.77 8.06
CA HIS A 104 1.89 -8.72 7.26
C HIS A 104 1.95 -8.29 5.79
N TRP A 105 3.12 -7.84 5.36
CA TRP A 105 3.31 -7.30 4.01
C TRP A 105 3.41 -8.35 2.89
N PHE A 106 3.61 -9.63 3.23
CA PHE A 106 3.67 -10.76 2.28
C PHE A 106 2.38 -11.59 2.26
N ALA A 107 1.29 -11.04 2.76
CA ALA A 107 -0.03 -11.65 2.67
C ALA A 107 -1.05 -10.61 2.24
N LEU A 108 -1.99 -11.01 1.38
CA LEU A 108 -3.16 -10.19 1.09
C LEU A 108 -4.29 -10.57 2.04
N ASP A 109 -5.12 -9.59 2.37
CA ASP A 109 -6.16 -9.75 3.37
C ASP A 109 -7.28 -10.69 2.90
N LYS A 110 -7.56 -11.69 3.71
CA LYS A 110 -8.54 -12.74 3.44
C LYS A 110 -9.98 -12.27 3.50
N GLN A 111 -10.26 -11.12 4.13
CA GLN A 111 -11.61 -10.55 4.16
C GLN A 111 -12.15 -10.26 2.77
N TYR A 112 -11.27 -9.89 1.84
CA TYR A 112 -11.68 -9.56 0.49
C TYR A 112 -11.76 -10.78 -0.43
N GLY A 113 -10.99 -11.84 -0.14
CA GLY A 113 -10.99 -13.06 -0.95
C GLY A 113 -9.75 -13.91 -0.83
N THR A 114 -9.72 -14.97 -1.62
CA THR A 114 -8.57 -15.87 -1.73
C THR A 114 -7.49 -15.29 -2.63
N ARG A 115 -6.29 -15.86 -2.57
CA ARG A 115 -5.18 -15.53 -3.47
C ARG A 115 -5.59 -15.63 -4.94
N GLU A 116 -6.31 -16.66 -5.30
CA GLU A 116 -6.77 -16.91 -6.66
C GLU A 116 -7.76 -15.83 -7.11
N GLN A 117 -8.65 -15.38 -6.23
CA GLN A 117 -9.61 -14.30 -6.52
C GLN A 117 -8.90 -12.95 -6.74
N TYR A 118 -7.85 -12.65 -5.98
CA TYR A 118 -7.03 -11.47 -6.24
C TYR A 118 -6.39 -11.51 -7.63
N LYS A 119 -5.80 -12.66 -8.01
CA LYS A 119 -5.22 -12.82 -9.35
C LYS A 119 -6.26 -12.73 -10.46
N GLU A 120 -7.42 -13.33 -10.24
CA GLU A 120 -8.53 -13.26 -11.19
C GLU A 120 -9.03 -11.81 -11.38
N PHE A 121 -9.12 -11.04 -10.30
CA PHE A 121 -9.50 -9.63 -10.38
C PHE A 121 -8.50 -8.82 -11.20
N ILE A 122 -7.20 -9.01 -10.97
CA ILE A 122 -6.13 -8.31 -11.70
C ILE A 122 -6.15 -8.70 -13.18
N ASP A 123 -6.23 -10.00 -13.47
CA ASP A 123 -6.30 -10.54 -14.84
C ASP A 123 -7.52 -10.01 -15.61
N GLU A 124 -8.68 -9.91 -14.96
CA GLU A 124 -9.90 -9.35 -15.55
C GLU A 124 -9.81 -7.81 -15.74
N CYS A 125 -9.09 -7.09 -14.88
CA CYS A 125 -8.77 -5.68 -15.10
C CYS A 125 -7.88 -5.52 -16.34
N HIS A 126 -6.82 -6.30 -16.45
CA HIS A 126 -5.90 -6.31 -17.60
C HIS A 126 -6.64 -6.59 -18.91
N GLY A 127 -7.56 -7.57 -18.91
CA GLY A 127 -8.41 -7.89 -20.07
C GLY A 127 -9.32 -6.74 -20.52
N ARG A 128 -9.54 -5.74 -19.67
CA ARG A 128 -10.29 -4.52 -19.97
C ARG A 128 -9.42 -3.30 -20.25
N GLY A 129 -8.11 -3.46 -20.26
CA GLY A 129 -7.16 -2.36 -20.41
C GLY A 129 -7.05 -1.48 -19.17
N ILE A 130 -7.32 -2.04 -17.98
CA ILE A 130 -7.29 -1.33 -16.69
C ILE A 130 -6.10 -1.82 -15.87
N ALA A 131 -5.17 -0.93 -15.54
CA ALA A 131 -4.07 -1.20 -14.64
C ALA A 131 -4.54 -1.36 -13.19
N VAL A 132 -3.79 -2.12 -12.39
CA VAL A 132 -4.05 -2.30 -10.96
C VAL A 132 -2.88 -1.76 -10.14
N ILE A 133 -3.12 -0.67 -9.43
CA ILE A 133 -2.18 -0.02 -8.51
C ILE A 133 -2.57 -0.41 -7.09
N VAL A 134 -1.60 -0.76 -6.26
CA VAL A 134 -1.84 -1.12 -4.86
C VAL A 134 -1.35 -0.03 -3.93
N ASP A 135 -2.23 0.44 -3.04
CA ASP A 135 -1.84 1.31 -1.94
C ASP A 135 -1.08 0.48 -0.88
N VAL A 136 0.15 0.89 -0.57
CA VAL A 136 1.05 0.17 0.32
C VAL A 136 1.45 1.04 1.52
N VAL A 137 1.35 0.45 2.71
CA VAL A 137 1.60 1.13 3.97
C VAL A 137 2.88 0.60 4.61
N TYR A 138 3.98 1.33 4.44
CA TYR A 138 5.28 0.96 5.00
C TYR A 138 5.80 1.95 6.05
N ASN A 139 5.12 3.09 6.25
CA ASN A 139 5.51 4.07 7.28
C ASN A 139 5.47 3.47 8.68
N HIS A 140 4.50 2.61 8.94
CA HIS A 140 4.23 2.02 10.24
C HIS A 140 3.68 0.61 10.12
N ALA A 141 3.63 -0.09 11.25
CA ALA A 141 2.93 -1.36 11.37
C ALA A 141 2.30 -1.50 12.75
N THR A 142 1.30 -2.38 12.88
CA THR A 142 0.66 -2.64 14.17
C THR A 142 1.56 -3.45 15.10
N GLY A 143 1.18 -3.55 16.38
CA GLY A 143 1.84 -4.42 17.34
C GLY A 143 1.71 -5.93 17.01
N SER A 144 0.85 -6.28 16.06
CA SER A 144 0.71 -7.65 15.55
C SER A 144 1.77 -8.02 14.50
N HIS A 145 2.48 -7.04 13.95
CA HIS A 145 3.58 -7.28 13.02
C HIS A 145 4.65 -8.19 13.65
N PRO A 146 5.17 -9.22 12.94
CA PRO A 146 6.14 -10.17 13.50
C PRO A 146 7.36 -9.51 14.14
N TRP A 147 7.93 -8.50 13.50
CA TRP A 147 9.09 -7.78 14.02
C TRP A 147 8.78 -6.92 15.25
N ALA A 148 7.55 -6.41 15.39
CA ALA A 148 7.13 -5.74 16.61
C ALA A 148 7.04 -6.76 17.76
N LYS A 149 6.42 -7.92 17.52
CA LYS A 149 6.29 -8.98 18.52
C LYS A 149 7.62 -9.59 18.96
N MET A 150 8.61 -9.69 18.08
CA MET A 150 9.93 -10.26 18.40
C MET A 150 10.68 -9.45 19.47
N TRP A 151 10.50 -8.14 19.50
CA TRP A 151 11.07 -7.20 20.47
C TRP A 151 9.99 -6.29 21.02
N TRP A 152 9.14 -6.86 21.87
CA TRP A 152 8.01 -6.16 22.51
C TRP A 152 8.33 -5.84 23.95
N ASP A 153 8.05 -4.62 24.39
CA ASP A 153 8.09 -4.20 25.79
C ASP A 153 6.67 -4.19 26.38
N ALA A 154 6.32 -5.28 27.05
CA ALA A 154 4.98 -5.42 27.62
C ALA A 154 4.59 -4.36 28.66
N PRO A 155 5.49 -3.86 29.53
CA PRO A 155 5.19 -2.77 30.45
C PRO A 155 4.73 -1.49 29.79
N THR A 156 5.33 -1.12 28.67
CA THR A 156 5.00 0.12 27.93
C THR A 156 3.99 -0.11 26.81
N ASN A 157 3.64 -1.38 26.55
CA ASN A 157 2.79 -1.79 25.43
C ASN A 157 3.28 -1.20 24.08
N CYS A 158 4.56 -1.30 23.83
CA CYS A 158 5.23 -0.74 22.66
C CYS A 158 6.36 -1.66 22.17
N THR A 159 6.93 -1.39 21.01
CA THR A 159 8.18 -2.01 20.58
C THR A 159 9.30 -1.66 21.54
N ALA A 160 10.13 -2.65 21.91
CA ALA A 160 11.21 -2.45 22.87
C ALA A 160 12.25 -1.45 22.37
N ALA A 161 12.90 -0.73 23.29
CA ALA A 161 13.92 0.29 22.97
C ALA A 161 15.10 -0.24 22.15
N ASN A 162 15.36 -1.53 22.20
CA ASN A 162 16.40 -2.21 21.41
C ASN A 162 15.85 -2.93 20.17
N ASN A 163 14.59 -2.70 19.81
CA ASN A 163 14.05 -3.19 18.54
C ASN A 163 14.76 -2.44 17.38
N PRO A 164 15.49 -3.15 16.49
CA PRO A 164 16.26 -2.47 15.46
C PRO A 164 15.44 -1.95 14.29
N TRP A 165 14.21 -2.41 14.14
CA TRP A 165 13.37 -2.14 12.96
C TRP A 165 12.34 -1.04 13.17
N PHE A 166 12.04 -0.72 14.44
CA PHE A 166 11.09 0.32 14.79
C PHE A 166 11.72 1.43 15.61
N ASN A 167 11.22 2.63 15.45
CA ASN A 167 11.50 3.73 16.36
C ASN A 167 10.56 3.64 17.57
N VAL A 168 11.07 3.66 18.77
CA VAL A 168 10.24 3.69 20.00
C VAL A 168 9.38 4.94 20.04
N THR A 169 9.94 6.04 19.55
CA THR A 169 9.22 7.30 19.37
C THR A 169 9.35 7.70 17.91
N ALA A 170 8.22 7.91 17.25
CA ALA A 170 8.19 8.39 15.88
C ALA A 170 8.95 9.72 15.72
N LYS A 171 9.48 9.94 14.52
CA LYS A 171 10.26 11.15 14.22
C LYS A 171 9.40 12.33 13.77
N HIS A 172 8.08 12.16 13.70
CA HIS A 172 7.10 13.15 13.26
C HIS A 172 5.76 12.99 14.00
N ASP A 173 4.92 14.05 13.95
CA ASP A 173 3.67 14.12 14.73
C ASP A 173 2.51 13.29 14.11
N PHE A 174 2.61 12.89 12.85
CA PHE A 174 1.55 12.19 12.12
C PHE A 174 1.73 10.67 12.09
N ASN A 175 2.44 10.12 13.05
CA ASN A 175 2.57 8.68 13.16
C ASN A 175 1.36 8.06 13.84
N VAL A 176 1.01 6.86 13.39
CA VAL A 176 0.07 5.94 14.03
C VAL A 176 0.78 4.60 14.25
N PHE A 177 0.32 3.81 15.22
CA PHE A 177 0.95 2.53 15.57
C PHE A 177 2.47 2.64 15.82
N HIS A 178 3.27 1.76 15.23
CA HIS A 178 4.72 1.67 15.47
C HIS A 178 5.49 2.12 14.23
N ASP A 179 6.29 3.15 14.39
CA ASP A 179 7.04 3.82 13.33
C ASP A 179 8.21 2.96 12.84
N MET A 180 8.29 2.74 11.53
CA MET A 180 9.35 1.92 10.91
C MET A 180 10.65 2.70 10.77
N ASN A 181 11.77 2.05 11.10
CA ASN A 181 13.11 2.63 10.91
C ASN A 181 13.62 2.38 9.48
N HIS A 182 13.24 3.23 8.54
CA HIS A 182 13.66 3.12 7.14
C HIS A 182 15.16 3.37 6.87
N GLU A 183 15.93 3.79 7.84
CA GLU A 183 17.40 3.81 7.73
C GLU A 183 18.03 2.42 7.96
N ASN A 184 17.33 1.52 8.62
CA ASN A 184 17.80 0.17 8.85
C ASN A 184 17.84 -0.63 7.52
N PRO A 185 18.99 -1.24 7.15
CA PRO A 185 19.11 -1.99 5.90
C PRO A 185 18.13 -3.17 5.79
N MET A 186 17.79 -3.81 6.92
CA MET A 186 16.85 -4.93 6.93
C MET A 186 15.41 -4.46 6.64
N VAL A 187 15.03 -3.28 7.11
CA VAL A 187 13.74 -2.67 6.78
C VAL A 187 13.67 -2.35 5.29
N LYS A 188 14.73 -1.72 4.75
CA LYS A 188 14.81 -1.42 3.31
C LYS A 188 14.68 -2.69 2.46
N GLU A 189 15.40 -3.75 2.82
CA GLU A 189 15.33 -5.03 2.11
C GLU A 189 13.94 -5.67 2.23
N HIS A 190 13.33 -5.62 3.40
CA HIS A 190 12.00 -6.20 3.62
C HIS A 190 10.91 -5.50 2.80
N VAL A 191 10.94 -4.17 2.74
CA VAL A 191 10.05 -3.38 1.88
C VAL A 191 10.26 -3.73 0.41
N LYS A 192 11.51 -3.75 -0.07
CA LYS A 192 11.85 -4.14 -1.45
C LYS A 192 11.32 -5.52 -1.81
N ARG A 193 11.52 -6.51 -0.93
CA ARG A 193 11.00 -7.88 -1.12
C ARG A 193 9.49 -7.95 -1.13
N SER A 194 8.81 -7.11 -0.34
CA SER A 194 7.36 -7.05 -0.35
C SER A 194 6.82 -6.46 -1.66
N LEU A 195 7.47 -5.43 -2.20
CA LEU A 195 7.12 -4.85 -3.50
C LEU A 195 7.35 -5.84 -4.65
N GLU A 196 8.52 -6.48 -4.67
CA GLU A 196 8.86 -7.56 -5.63
C GLU A 196 7.84 -8.69 -5.58
N PHE A 197 7.47 -9.14 -4.38
CA PHE A 197 6.45 -10.18 -4.19
C PHE A 197 5.09 -9.81 -4.79
N LEU A 198 4.65 -8.56 -4.64
CA LEU A 198 3.37 -8.11 -5.21
C LEU A 198 3.44 -8.04 -6.74
N LEU A 199 4.56 -7.57 -7.31
CA LEU A 199 4.77 -7.54 -8.76
C LEU A 199 4.82 -8.95 -9.36
N GLU A 200 5.64 -9.84 -8.80
CA GLU A 200 5.88 -11.17 -9.37
C GLU A 200 4.74 -12.15 -9.13
N GLU A 201 4.17 -12.12 -7.91
CA GLU A 201 3.13 -13.08 -7.53
C GLU A 201 1.73 -12.66 -7.99
N TYR A 202 1.44 -11.35 -7.99
CA TYR A 202 0.11 -10.83 -8.30
C TYR A 202 0.02 -10.03 -9.59
N ASP A 203 1.14 -9.78 -10.27
CA ASP A 203 1.17 -9.07 -11.55
C ASP A 203 0.53 -7.67 -11.47
N VAL A 204 0.73 -6.97 -10.34
CA VAL A 204 0.23 -5.59 -10.18
C VAL A 204 1.04 -4.62 -11.01
N ASP A 205 0.43 -3.50 -11.43
CA ASP A 205 1.04 -2.53 -12.35
C ASP A 205 1.74 -1.37 -11.63
N GLY A 206 1.69 -1.34 -10.32
CA GLY A 206 2.37 -0.30 -9.56
C GLY A 206 1.87 -0.13 -8.15
N PHE A 207 2.35 0.94 -7.52
CA PHE A 207 2.10 1.22 -6.12
C PHE A 207 1.84 2.70 -5.88
N ARG A 208 0.89 2.96 -4.97
CA ARG A 208 0.80 4.24 -4.25
C ARG A 208 1.32 4.00 -2.84
N PHE A 209 2.32 4.75 -2.42
CA PHE A 209 2.90 4.64 -1.09
C PHE A 209 2.26 5.65 -0.15
N ASP A 210 1.65 5.14 0.92
CA ASP A 210 1.09 5.93 1.99
C ASP A 210 2.16 6.66 2.80
N LEU A 211 1.91 7.93 3.13
CA LEU A 211 2.67 8.75 4.08
C LEU A 211 4.20 8.66 3.93
N THR A 212 4.72 8.72 2.70
CA THR A 212 6.17 8.59 2.43
C THR A 212 7.03 9.65 3.11
N LYS A 213 6.45 10.82 3.45
CA LYS A 213 7.14 11.84 4.24
C LYS A 213 7.56 11.32 5.62
N GLY A 214 6.91 10.27 6.13
CA GLY A 214 7.26 9.63 7.39
C GLY A 214 8.51 8.76 7.33
N PHE A 215 9.05 8.44 6.14
CA PHE A 215 10.24 7.57 5.98
C PHE A 215 11.54 8.29 6.37
N THR A 216 11.53 9.05 7.44
CA THR A 216 12.65 9.87 7.90
C THR A 216 13.16 9.42 9.27
N GLN A 217 14.46 9.63 9.53
CA GLN A 217 15.07 9.55 10.85
C GLN A 217 15.40 10.93 11.43
N LYS A 218 15.18 12.01 10.68
CA LYS A 218 15.22 13.36 11.23
C LYS A 218 14.11 13.53 12.25
N ASN A 219 14.49 13.86 13.49
CA ASN A 219 13.51 14.14 14.54
C ASN A 219 12.90 15.52 14.32
N THR A 220 11.65 15.54 13.91
CA THR A 220 10.84 16.75 13.72
C THR A 220 9.61 16.76 14.63
N LEU A 221 9.57 15.87 15.60
CA LEU A 221 8.47 15.77 16.58
C LEU A 221 8.20 17.13 17.25
N GLY A 222 6.96 17.57 17.24
CA GLY A 222 6.55 18.88 17.72
C GLY A 222 6.81 20.03 16.75
N ASN A 223 7.31 19.76 15.54
CA ASN A 223 7.56 20.79 14.53
C ASN A 223 7.18 20.32 13.11
N THR A 224 5.91 20.35 12.82
CA THR A 224 5.33 19.92 11.53
C THR A 224 5.92 20.68 10.32
N GLY A 225 6.27 21.97 10.50
CA GLY A 225 6.92 22.74 9.43
C GLY A 225 8.29 22.19 9.09
N ALA A 226 9.11 21.87 10.10
CA ALA A 226 10.42 21.25 9.88
C ALA A 226 10.32 19.85 9.24
N TRP A 227 9.25 19.11 9.49
CA TRP A 227 9.00 17.82 8.86
C TRP A 227 8.79 17.91 7.34
N GLY A 228 8.23 19.03 6.87
CA GLY A 228 8.06 19.33 5.45
C GLY A 228 9.37 19.67 4.72
N ASN A 229 10.43 20.09 5.43
CA ASN A 229 11.68 20.53 4.83
C ASN A 229 12.40 19.38 4.12
N LYS A 230 13.20 19.74 3.12
CA LYS A 230 14.01 18.80 2.36
C LYS A 230 14.88 17.90 3.23
N ASP A 231 14.80 16.60 2.96
CA ASP A 231 15.57 15.55 3.64
C ASP A 231 16.24 14.62 2.62
N ASP A 232 17.53 14.83 2.39
CA ASP A 232 18.29 14.07 1.39
C ASP A 232 18.39 12.57 1.73
N SER A 233 18.34 12.19 3.02
CA SER A 233 18.33 10.78 3.42
C SER A 233 17.00 10.12 3.06
N ARG A 234 15.88 10.80 3.28
CA ARG A 234 14.55 10.35 2.88
C ARG A 234 14.43 10.25 1.36
N ILE A 235 14.93 11.24 0.62
CA ILE A 235 14.99 11.18 -0.86
C ILE A 235 15.74 9.94 -1.33
N ALA A 236 16.89 9.63 -0.74
CA ALA A 236 17.69 8.46 -1.12
C ALA A 236 16.96 7.13 -0.84
N ILE A 237 16.23 7.04 0.28
CA ILE A 237 15.41 5.88 0.62
C ILE A 237 14.29 5.70 -0.41
N LEU A 238 13.54 6.75 -0.67
CA LEU A 238 12.38 6.74 -1.57
C LEU A 238 12.77 6.41 -3.02
N LYS A 239 13.84 7.03 -3.53
CA LYS A 239 14.40 6.67 -4.84
C LYS A 239 14.85 5.20 -4.87
N GLY A 240 15.48 4.72 -3.81
CA GLY A 240 15.90 3.32 -3.73
C GLY A 240 14.75 2.31 -3.73
N TYR A 241 13.54 2.69 -3.30
CA TYR A 241 12.35 1.86 -3.45
C TYR A 241 11.79 1.92 -4.87
N ALA A 242 11.70 3.11 -5.45
CA ALA A 242 11.27 3.29 -6.83
C ALA A 242 12.18 2.56 -7.82
N ASP A 243 13.49 2.72 -7.68
CA ASP A 243 14.49 2.02 -8.50
C ASP A 243 14.36 0.50 -8.40
N HIS A 244 14.06 -0.02 -7.20
CA HIS A 244 13.83 -1.46 -7.03
C HIS A 244 12.56 -1.92 -7.75
N VAL A 245 11.46 -1.18 -7.64
CA VAL A 245 10.22 -1.47 -8.38
C VAL A 245 10.50 -1.52 -9.88
N TRP A 246 11.19 -0.51 -10.42
CA TRP A 246 11.51 -0.46 -11.85
C TRP A 246 12.56 -1.47 -12.29
N SER A 247 13.39 -1.98 -11.38
CA SER A 247 14.30 -3.10 -11.70
C SER A 247 13.57 -4.43 -11.92
N VAL A 248 12.37 -4.58 -11.34
CA VAL A 248 11.50 -5.76 -11.50
C VAL A 248 10.52 -5.57 -12.67
N ASN A 249 9.88 -4.40 -12.74
CA ASN A 249 8.98 -4.01 -13.81
C ASN A 249 9.21 -2.54 -14.18
N ASP A 250 9.90 -2.29 -15.30
CA ASP A 250 10.25 -0.94 -15.76
C ASP A 250 9.03 -0.09 -16.17
N ASN A 251 7.91 -0.76 -16.44
CA ASN A 251 6.63 -0.14 -16.74
C ASN A 251 5.77 0.17 -15.50
N ALA A 252 6.19 -0.24 -14.30
CA ALA A 252 5.40 -0.04 -13.10
C ALA A 252 5.20 1.45 -12.75
N VAL A 253 3.99 1.76 -12.28
CA VAL A 253 3.62 3.08 -11.77
C VAL A 253 4.08 3.22 -10.32
N VAL A 254 4.74 4.32 -9.99
CA VAL A 254 5.15 4.63 -8.61
C VAL A 254 4.62 5.99 -8.23
N ILE A 255 3.69 6.01 -7.27
CA ILE A 255 3.03 7.21 -6.76
C ILE A 255 3.36 7.36 -5.28
N PHE A 256 3.70 8.58 -4.84
CA PHE A 256 3.93 8.86 -3.42
C PHE A 256 2.89 9.86 -2.88
N GLU A 257 2.25 9.51 -1.77
CA GLU A 257 1.64 10.49 -0.90
C GLU A 257 2.73 11.12 -0.04
N HIS A 258 3.33 12.21 -0.54
CA HIS A 258 4.52 12.80 0.07
C HIS A 258 4.22 14.10 0.81
N LEU A 259 3.65 15.06 0.13
CA LEU A 259 3.18 16.35 0.70
C LEU A 259 4.28 17.11 1.47
N ALA A 260 5.52 17.06 0.96
CA ALA A 260 6.67 17.78 1.50
C ALA A 260 6.88 19.10 0.72
N ASP A 261 7.97 19.79 1.05
CA ASP A 261 8.39 21.01 0.38
C ASP A 261 8.72 20.74 -1.10
N TRP A 262 8.41 21.67 -1.97
CA TRP A 262 8.70 21.58 -3.41
C TRP A 262 10.16 21.26 -3.72
N SER A 263 11.09 21.75 -2.90
CA SER A 263 12.51 21.46 -3.04
C SER A 263 12.88 19.98 -2.90
N GLU A 264 12.00 19.18 -2.27
CA GLU A 264 12.14 17.73 -2.17
C GLU A 264 11.31 17.04 -3.25
N GLU A 265 10.04 17.44 -3.40
CA GLU A 265 9.11 16.82 -4.34
C GLU A 265 9.59 16.94 -5.79
N SER A 266 10.17 18.08 -6.19
CA SER A 266 10.76 18.24 -7.52
C SER A 266 11.87 17.22 -7.82
N VAL A 267 12.69 16.89 -6.81
CA VAL A 267 13.76 15.87 -6.95
C VAL A 267 13.20 14.46 -7.11
N LEU A 268 12.07 14.17 -6.49
CA LEU A 268 11.37 12.89 -6.64
C LEU A 268 10.64 12.83 -7.99
N ALA A 269 9.97 13.91 -8.41
CA ALA A 269 9.32 14.00 -9.71
C ALA A 269 10.30 13.89 -10.87
N ASP A 270 11.45 14.60 -10.81
CA ASP A 270 12.53 14.51 -11.80
C ASP A 270 13.11 13.08 -11.91
N HIS A 271 12.93 12.25 -10.88
CA HIS A 271 13.33 10.85 -10.88
C HIS A 271 12.31 9.93 -11.59
N GLY A 272 11.13 10.43 -11.93
CA GLY A 272 10.05 9.69 -12.58
C GLY A 272 8.96 9.22 -11.62
N ILE A 273 9.00 9.63 -10.36
CA ILE A 273 7.98 9.32 -9.35
C ILE A 273 6.81 10.27 -9.52
N GLN A 274 5.59 9.74 -9.54
CA GLN A 274 4.37 10.54 -9.50
C GLN A 274 4.04 10.95 -8.06
N LEU A 275 3.49 12.14 -7.89
CA LEU A 275 3.19 12.70 -6.57
C LEU A 275 1.71 13.02 -6.45
N TRP A 276 1.11 12.59 -5.35
CA TRP A 276 -0.24 12.97 -4.99
C TRP A 276 -0.31 14.44 -4.58
N ARG A 277 -1.32 15.14 -5.11
CA ARG A 277 -1.63 16.52 -4.76
C ARG A 277 -3.06 16.64 -4.24
N ASN A 278 -3.24 17.30 -3.12
CA ASN A 278 -4.58 17.57 -2.60
C ASN A 278 -5.21 18.75 -3.34
N MET A 279 -5.92 18.48 -4.43
CA MET A 279 -6.64 19.46 -5.24
C MET A 279 -8.15 19.53 -4.90
N ASN A 280 -8.63 18.78 -3.91
CA ASN A 280 -10.06 18.69 -3.56
C ASN A 280 -10.70 20.08 -3.34
N GLY A 281 -10.02 20.96 -2.61
CA GLY A 281 -10.51 22.33 -2.36
C GLY A 281 -10.74 23.12 -3.66
N SER A 282 -9.82 23.02 -4.61
CA SER A 282 -9.89 23.69 -5.90
C SER A 282 -11.01 23.15 -6.78
N TYR A 283 -11.14 21.83 -6.90
CA TYR A 283 -12.25 21.20 -7.63
C TYR A 283 -13.60 21.52 -6.99
N ARG A 284 -13.72 21.44 -5.67
CA ARG A 284 -14.95 21.79 -4.96
C ARG A 284 -15.35 23.25 -5.20
N SER A 285 -14.39 24.17 -5.09
CA SER A 285 -14.64 25.60 -5.34
C SER A 285 -15.18 25.81 -6.75
N SER A 286 -14.52 25.25 -7.77
CA SER A 286 -14.96 25.37 -9.16
C SER A 286 -16.33 24.73 -9.41
N ALA A 287 -16.59 23.55 -8.85
CA ALA A 287 -17.88 22.87 -8.98
C ALA A 287 -19.05 23.65 -8.34
N THR A 288 -18.77 24.49 -7.35
CA THR A 288 -19.78 25.35 -6.68
C THR A 288 -19.81 26.79 -7.25
N GLY A 289 -19.17 27.05 -8.38
CA GLY A 289 -19.18 28.35 -9.08
C GLY A 289 -18.14 29.35 -8.55
N GLY A 290 -17.21 28.92 -7.71
CA GLY A 290 -16.06 29.72 -7.25
C GLY A 290 -14.83 29.56 -8.13
N ASN A 291 -13.77 30.33 -7.83
CA ASN A 291 -12.47 30.19 -8.50
C ASN A 291 -11.61 29.17 -7.75
N GLY A 292 -11.38 27.99 -8.33
CA GLY A 292 -10.41 27.04 -7.84
C GLY A 292 -8.98 27.46 -8.21
N ASP A 293 -8.05 27.31 -7.27
CA ASP A 293 -6.62 27.47 -7.56
C ASP A 293 -6.03 26.13 -8.03
N PHE A 294 -5.71 26.05 -9.30
CA PHE A 294 -5.11 24.86 -9.94
C PHE A 294 -3.61 25.01 -10.20
N SER A 295 -2.97 26.04 -9.64
CA SER A 295 -1.53 26.26 -9.86
C SER A 295 -0.67 25.08 -9.40
N GLY A 296 -1.11 24.33 -8.40
CA GLY A 296 -0.44 23.11 -7.92
C GLY A 296 -0.57 21.90 -8.84
N SER A 297 -1.43 21.93 -9.88
CA SER A 297 -1.62 20.80 -10.81
C SER A 297 -0.57 20.72 -11.92
N TYR A 298 0.28 21.74 -12.05
CA TYR A 298 1.33 21.81 -13.09
C TYR A 298 2.74 21.48 -12.54
N GLN A 299 2.82 20.81 -11.43
CA GLN A 299 4.11 20.49 -10.79
C GLN A 299 4.42 19.01 -10.92
#